data_f146c8119cdeefc0438d7c5645fdf06e
#
_entry.id   f146c8119cdeefc0438d7c5645fdf06e
#
_cell.length_a   1.000
_cell.length_b   1.000
_cell.length_c   1.000
_cell.angle_alpha   90.00
_cell.angle_beta   90.00
_cell.angle_gamma   90.00
#
_symmetry.space_group_name_H-M   'P 1'
#
loop_
_entity.id
_entity.type
_entity.pdbx_description
1 polymer ?
#
loop_
_entity_poly.entity_id
_entity_poly.type
_entity_poly.pdbx_seq_one_letter_code
_entity_poly.pdbx_strand_id
1 'polypeptide(L)'
;NKLEARSFGDIHILTPEDKIYYNTLGDYLMTKPGIEVQQDFGKKMTVINLRSKVTLSKSKAPGQMQFYINDMPVYSSEMLITLPFNFIDYIEINRSGLGESSMAGAGSIKIYMDYSKNFIDYLDVPVAQNFKYPLYFSKEKKYYVPKYQSNTDEFFQKFGVIDWKGNLETNDRGEVVITIKKPAVN
;
A
#
# COMPACT_ATOMS: atom_id res chain seq x y z
N ASN A 1 -24.99 -15.01 17.15
CA ASN A 1 -23.82 -14.70 16.36
C ASN A 1 -22.67 -14.29 17.30
N LYS A 2 -21.42 -14.83 17.13
CA LYS A 2 -20.30 -14.54 18.05
C LYS A 2 -19.89 -13.06 18.08
N LEU A 3 -20.18 -12.32 17.01
CA LEU A 3 -19.92 -10.89 16.92
C LEU A 3 -20.87 -10.09 17.82
N GLU A 4 -22.17 -10.39 17.79
CA GLU A 4 -23.18 -9.69 18.59
C GLU A 4 -22.99 -9.88 20.10
N ALA A 5 -22.46 -11.03 20.52
CA ALA A 5 -22.22 -11.34 21.93
C ALA A 5 -21.10 -10.51 22.58
N ARG A 6 -20.28 -9.81 21.80
CA ARG A 6 -19.13 -9.00 22.26
C ARG A 6 -19.27 -7.52 21.97
N SER A 7 -20.34 -7.13 21.29
CA SER A 7 -20.57 -5.74 20.87
C SER A 7 -21.56 -5.05 21.83
N PHE A 8 -21.29 -3.80 22.15
CA PHE A 8 -22.22 -2.90 22.84
C PHE A 8 -23.03 -2.04 21.86
N GLY A 9 -22.78 -2.16 20.57
CA GLY A 9 -23.40 -1.39 19.49
C GLY A 9 -24.19 -2.25 18.51
N ASP A 10 -24.89 -1.59 17.61
CA ASP A 10 -25.60 -2.21 16.50
C ASP A 10 -24.59 -2.61 15.41
N ILE A 11 -24.53 -3.90 15.09
CA ILE A 11 -23.64 -4.40 14.02
C ILE A 11 -24.37 -4.36 12.68
N HIS A 12 -23.76 -3.73 11.73
CA HIS A 12 -24.23 -3.63 10.35
C HIS A 12 -23.24 -4.36 9.42
N ILE A 13 -23.58 -5.58 9.04
CA ILE A 13 -22.84 -6.34 8.03
C ILE A 13 -23.20 -5.76 6.67
N LEU A 14 -22.19 -5.35 5.89
CA LEU A 14 -22.41 -4.74 4.59
C LEU A 14 -22.63 -5.83 3.52
N THR A 15 -23.79 -5.77 2.89
CA THR A 15 -24.12 -6.67 1.78
C THR A 15 -23.46 -6.22 0.47
N PRO A 16 -23.34 -7.09 -0.54
CA PRO A 16 -22.88 -6.67 -1.86
C PRO A 16 -23.71 -5.52 -2.44
N GLU A 17 -25.02 -5.51 -2.18
CA GLU A 17 -25.94 -4.45 -2.61
C GLU A 17 -25.61 -3.11 -1.94
N ASP A 18 -25.33 -3.12 -0.62
CA ASP A 18 -24.89 -1.91 0.08
C ASP A 18 -23.62 -1.33 -0.54
N LYS A 19 -22.67 -2.20 -0.88
CA LYS A 19 -21.37 -1.82 -1.48
C LYS A 19 -21.50 -1.25 -2.89
N ILE A 20 -22.58 -1.58 -3.59
CA ILE A 20 -22.92 -0.99 -4.91
C ILE A 20 -23.68 0.33 -4.74
N TYR A 21 -24.58 0.39 -3.76
CA TYR A 21 -25.47 1.52 -3.58
C TYR A 21 -24.77 2.73 -2.94
N TYR A 22 -23.90 2.49 -1.95
CA TYR A 22 -23.19 3.56 -1.25
C TYR A 22 -21.76 3.71 -1.74
N ASN A 23 -21.40 4.93 -2.13
CA ASN A 23 -20.04 5.20 -2.59
C ASN A 23 -19.07 5.50 -1.42
N THR A 24 -19.59 6.12 -0.36
CA THR A 24 -18.78 6.55 0.78
C THR A 24 -19.37 6.08 2.11
N LEU A 25 -18.53 6.03 3.13
CA LEU A 25 -18.94 5.78 4.49
C LEU A 25 -19.97 6.84 4.97
N GLY A 26 -19.77 8.10 4.55
CA GLY A 26 -20.67 9.20 4.89
C GLY A 26 -22.08 8.97 4.36
N ASP A 27 -22.23 8.57 3.09
CA ASP A 27 -23.53 8.28 2.48
C ASP A 27 -24.27 7.21 3.24
N TYR A 28 -23.55 6.14 3.63
CA TYR A 28 -24.13 5.06 4.41
C TYR A 28 -24.56 5.50 5.79
N LEU A 29 -23.75 6.28 6.51
CA LEU A 29 -24.05 6.74 7.85
C LEU A 29 -25.23 7.73 7.88
N MET A 30 -25.43 8.51 6.83
CA MET A 30 -26.58 9.42 6.69
C MET A 30 -27.93 8.68 6.71
N THR A 31 -27.94 7.41 6.33
CA THR A 31 -29.16 6.59 6.36
C THR A 31 -29.53 6.08 7.76
N LYS A 32 -28.64 6.22 8.74
CA LYS A 32 -28.85 5.66 10.07
C LYS A 32 -29.63 6.64 10.97
N PRO A 33 -30.72 6.20 11.58
CA PRO A 33 -31.56 7.08 12.38
C PRO A 33 -30.81 7.61 13.61
N GLY A 34 -31.00 8.90 13.90
CA GLY A 34 -30.39 9.56 15.06
C GLY A 34 -28.90 9.88 14.90
N ILE A 35 -28.40 9.81 13.70
CA ILE A 35 -27.02 10.20 13.33
C ILE A 35 -27.10 11.34 12.30
N GLU A 36 -26.31 12.37 12.53
CA GLU A 36 -26.07 13.45 11.57
C GLU A 36 -24.62 13.38 11.10
N VAL A 37 -24.41 13.45 9.79
CA VAL A 37 -23.07 13.47 9.19
C VAL A 37 -22.84 14.87 8.61
N GLN A 38 -21.82 15.53 9.11
CA GLN A 38 -21.32 16.79 8.61
C GLN A 38 -19.99 16.55 7.89
N GLN A 39 -19.94 16.93 6.64
CA GLN A 39 -18.77 16.68 5.80
C GLN A 39 -18.29 18.00 5.19
N ASP A 40 -17.11 18.43 5.58
CA ASP A 40 -16.39 19.50 4.90
C ASP A 40 -15.67 18.92 3.69
N PHE A 41 -15.92 19.48 2.51
CA PHE A 41 -15.36 19.00 1.25
C PHE A 41 -13.83 18.79 1.35
N GLY A 42 -13.43 17.51 1.39
CA GLY A 42 -12.04 17.08 1.35
C GLY A 42 -11.23 17.25 2.64
N LYS A 43 -11.82 17.70 3.75
CA LYS A 43 -11.05 18.01 4.96
C LYS A 43 -11.44 17.21 6.19
N LYS A 44 -12.71 17.09 6.50
CA LYS A 44 -13.15 16.46 7.75
C LYS A 44 -14.55 15.88 7.62
N MET A 45 -14.73 14.69 8.18
CA MET A 45 -16.04 14.10 8.42
C MET A 45 -16.31 14.11 9.93
N THR A 46 -17.42 14.68 10.33
CA THR A 46 -17.90 14.69 11.72
C THR A 46 -19.23 13.96 11.79
N VAL A 47 -19.34 13.00 12.68
CA VAL A 47 -20.58 12.27 12.89
C VAL A 47 -21.11 12.58 14.29
N ILE A 48 -22.34 13.03 14.34
CA ILE A 48 -22.99 13.50 15.55
C ILE A 48 -24.11 12.55 15.92
N ASN A 49 -24.08 12.07 17.14
CA ASN A 49 -25.20 11.37 17.76
C ASN A 49 -26.20 12.41 18.28
N LEU A 50 -27.32 12.56 17.59
CA LEU A 50 -28.36 13.55 17.93
C LEU A 50 -28.99 13.33 19.31
N ARG A 51 -28.88 12.13 19.87
CA ARG A 51 -29.40 11.79 21.20
C ARG A 51 -28.43 12.11 22.32
N SER A 52 -27.15 12.32 22.01
CA SER A 52 -26.11 12.61 22.99
C SER A 52 -25.77 14.10 23.00
N LYS A 53 -25.77 14.68 24.18
CA LYS A 53 -25.31 16.07 24.42
C LYS A 53 -23.91 16.09 25.05
N VAL A 54 -23.26 14.94 25.15
CA VAL A 54 -21.96 14.82 25.82
C VAL A 54 -20.89 15.51 24.99
N THR A 55 -20.15 16.40 25.59
CA THR A 55 -18.99 17.06 25.01
C THR A 55 -17.78 16.75 25.87
N LEU A 56 -16.83 15.97 25.35
CA LEU A 56 -15.63 15.55 26.10
C LEU A 56 -14.46 16.52 25.99
N SER A 57 -14.51 17.43 25.02
CA SER A 57 -13.47 18.39 24.76
C SER A 57 -14.05 19.67 24.16
N LYS A 58 -13.48 20.80 24.50
CA LYS A 58 -13.86 22.11 23.91
C LYS A 58 -13.65 22.16 22.38
N SER A 59 -12.83 21.27 21.83
CA SER A 59 -12.58 21.16 20.40
C SER A 59 -13.56 20.23 19.65
N LYS A 60 -14.42 19.52 20.36
CA LYS A 60 -15.41 18.61 19.75
C LYS A 60 -16.80 19.24 19.82
N ALA A 61 -17.60 19.01 18.79
CA ALA A 61 -19.01 19.34 18.80
C ALA A 61 -19.76 18.48 19.83
N PRO A 62 -20.82 18.98 20.48
CA PRO A 62 -21.66 18.17 21.33
C PRO A 62 -22.19 16.95 20.57
N GLY A 63 -22.12 15.78 21.19
CA GLY A 63 -22.57 14.53 20.55
C GLY A 63 -21.64 13.96 19.49
N GLN A 64 -20.44 14.51 19.28
CA GLN A 64 -19.49 13.99 18.28
C GLN A 64 -19.02 12.60 18.66
N MET A 65 -19.27 11.63 17.75
CA MET A 65 -18.87 10.24 17.90
C MET A 65 -17.37 10.06 17.60
N GLN A 66 -16.78 9.04 18.23
CA GLN A 66 -15.39 8.65 17.98
C GLN A 66 -15.34 7.55 16.93
N PHE A 67 -14.38 7.65 16.01
CA PHE A 67 -14.13 6.61 15.03
C PHE A 67 -13.02 5.66 15.44
N TYR A 68 -13.18 4.41 15.03
CA TYR A 68 -12.17 3.35 15.16
C TYR A 68 -12.09 2.58 13.83
N ILE A 69 -10.90 2.19 13.43
CA ILE A 69 -10.66 1.23 12.35
C ILE A 69 -9.98 0.02 12.97
N ASN A 70 -10.63 -1.14 12.88
CA ASN A 70 -10.14 -2.39 13.47
C ASN A 70 -9.72 -2.20 14.95
N ASP A 71 -10.59 -1.60 15.74
CA ASP A 71 -10.41 -1.25 17.15
C ASP A 71 -9.33 -0.19 17.45
N MET A 72 -8.65 0.35 16.44
CA MET A 72 -7.69 1.43 16.62
C MET A 72 -8.37 2.79 16.49
N PRO A 73 -8.22 3.71 17.47
CA PRO A 73 -8.85 5.02 17.42
C PRO A 73 -8.32 5.86 16.25
N VAL A 74 -9.24 6.49 15.54
CA VAL A 74 -8.93 7.42 14.44
C VAL A 74 -9.03 8.84 14.96
N TYR A 75 -7.92 9.56 14.97
CA TYR A 75 -7.86 10.94 15.45
C TYR A 75 -8.15 11.98 14.34
N SER A 76 -7.85 11.65 13.09
CA SER A 76 -8.20 12.47 11.93
C SER A 76 -9.20 11.72 11.05
N SER A 77 -10.36 12.36 10.81
CA SER A 77 -11.41 11.78 9.98
C SER A 77 -11.22 12.03 8.48
N GLU A 78 -10.13 12.69 8.08
CA GLU A 78 -9.82 12.95 6.66
C GLU A 78 -9.71 11.66 5.85
N MET A 79 -9.01 10.66 6.43
CA MET A 79 -8.85 9.36 5.78
C MET A 79 -10.18 8.61 5.58
N LEU A 80 -11.19 8.90 6.40
CA LEU A 80 -12.50 8.24 6.30
C LEU A 80 -13.33 8.74 5.11
N ILE A 81 -13.04 9.96 4.64
CA ILE A 81 -13.72 10.55 3.47
C ILE A 81 -13.30 9.80 2.20
N THR A 82 -12.02 9.44 2.13
CA THR A 82 -11.44 8.74 0.98
C THR A 82 -11.43 7.23 1.12
N LEU A 83 -11.92 6.71 2.25
CA LEU A 83 -11.97 5.27 2.48
C LEU A 83 -12.98 4.63 1.52
N PRO A 84 -12.53 3.73 0.63
CA PRO A 84 -13.45 3.09 -0.30
C PRO A 84 -14.42 2.18 0.45
N PHE A 85 -15.70 2.44 0.29
CA PHE A 85 -16.76 1.77 1.04
C PHE A 85 -16.81 0.24 0.83
N ASN A 86 -16.42 -0.22 -0.34
CA ASN A 86 -16.40 -1.64 -0.70
C ASN A 86 -15.31 -2.45 0.04
N PHE A 87 -14.34 -1.80 0.71
CA PHE A 87 -13.34 -2.47 1.57
C PHE A 87 -13.81 -2.66 3.01
N ILE A 88 -14.99 -2.15 3.36
CA ILE A 88 -15.55 -2.33 4.69
C ILE A 88 -16.30 -3.65 4.71
N ASP A 89 -16.04 -4.47 5.72
CA ASP A 89 -16.76 -5.73 5.96
C ASP A 89 -18.03 -5.48 6.76
N TYR A 90 -17.88 -4.86 7.92
CA TYR A 90 -19.01 -4.47 8.75
C TYR A 90 -18.70 -3.21 9.56
N ILE A 91 -19.77 -2.58 10.05
CA ILE A 91 -19.69 -1.36 10.86
C ILE A 91 -20.45 -1.61 12.15
N GLU A 92 -19.84 -1.28 13.28
CA GLU A 92 -20.51 -1.25 14.58
C GLU A 92 -20.81 0.20 14.97
N ILE A 93 -22.06 0.49 15.30
CA ILE A 93 -22.51 1.81 15.75
C ILE A 93 -22.93 1.71 17.21
N ASN A 94 -22.08 2.13 18.11
CA ASN A 94 -22.36 2.18 19.53
C ASN A 94 -22.77 3.60 19.94
N ARG A 95 -24.07 3.82 20.04
CA ARG A 95 -24.64 5.14 20.40
C ARG A 95 -24.49 5.47 21.87
N SER A 96 -24.32 4.48 22.71
CA SER A 96 -24.17 4.67 24.17
C SER A 96 -22.78 5.02 24.62
N GLY A 97 -21.76 4.63 23.82
CA GLY A 97 -20.35 4.72 24.21
C GLY A 97 -19.94 3.75 25.31
N LEU A 98 -20.82 2.82 25.71
CA LEU A 98 -20.52 1.81 26.72
C LEU A 98 -19.45 0.85 26.20
N GLY A 99 -18.51 0.50 27.08
CA GLY A 99 -17.41 -0.39 26.74
C GLY A 99 -16.26 0.26 25.95
N GLU A 100 -16.37 1.54 25.65
CA GLU A 100 -15.38 2.28 24.90
C GLU A 100 -14.48 3.14 25.80
N SER A 101 -13.44 3.74 25.20
CA SER A 101 -12.61 4.69 25.93
C SER A 101 -13.39 5.95 26.32
N SER A 102 -12.88 6.70 27.29
CA SER A 102 -13.47 7.98 27.72
C SER A 102 -13.68 8.99 26.59
N MET A 103 -13.01 8.80 25.45
CA MET A 103 -13.16 9.66 24.27
C MET A 103 -14.44 9.40 23.49
N ALA A 104 -15.10 8.28 23.71
CA ALA A 104 -16.29 7.86 22.99
C ALA A 104 -17.59 8.06 23.81
N GLY A 105 -17.60 8.96 24.79
CA GLY A 105 -18.78 9.20 25.64
C GLY A 105 -20.05 9.65 24.90
N ALA A 106 -19.90 10.18 23.67
CA ALA A 106 -21.03 10.48 22.80
C ALA A 106 -21.41 9.32 21.87
N GLY A 107 -20.68 8.22 21.93
CA GLY A 107 -20.80 7.05 21.08
C GLY A 107 -19.57 6.84 20.20
N SER A 108 -19.50 5.67 19.57
CA SER A 108 -18.44 5.29 18.66
C SER A 108 -18.97 4.66 17.38
N ILE A 109 -18.16 4.76 16.34
CA ILE A 109 -18.33 4.06 15.07
C ILE A 109 -17.07 3.28 14.82
N LYS A 110 -17.19 1.95 14.83
CA LYS A 110 -16.08 1.04 14.50
C LYS A 110 -16.26 0.51 13.10
N ILE A 111 -15.21 0.61 12.32
CA ILE A 111 -15.15 0.18 10.93
C ILE A 111 -14.19 -1.00 10.87
N TYR A 112 -14.68 -2.12 10.39
CA TYR A 112 -13.88 -3.32 10.23
C TYR A 112 -13.65 -3.58 8.75
N MET A 113 -12.37 -3.67 8.39
CA MET A 113 -11.93 -3.75 7.00
C MET A 113 -11.94 -5.20 6.51
N ASP A 114 -12.37 -5.38 5.27
CA ASP A 114 -12.30 -6.65 4.55
C ASP A 114 -10.89 -6.86 3.97
N TYR A 115 -10.05 -7.57 4.70
CA TYR A 115 -8.68 -7.87 4.25
C TYR A 115 -8.59 -8.95 3.18
N SER A 116 -9.70 -9.60 2.83
CA SER A 116 -9.71 -10.56 1.71
C SER A 116 -9.59 -9.87 0.36
N LYS A 117 -9.89 -8.59 0.31
CA LYS A 117 -9.79 -7.76 -0.89
C LYS A 117 -8.45 -7.05 -0.92
N ASN A 118 -7.70 -7.29 -1.97
CA ASN A 118 -6.50 -6.51 -2.23
C ASN A 118 -6.89 -5.10 -2.67
N PHE A 119 -6.35 -4.10 -2.01
CA PHE A 119 -6.49 -2.69 -2.42
C PHE A 119 -6.04 -2.46 -3.87
N ILE A 120 -5.12 -3.29 -4.32
CA ILE A 120 -4.58 -3.33 -5.67
C ILE A 120 -5.66 -3.68 -6.71
N ASP A 121 -6.58 -4.61 -6.38
CA ASP A 121 -7.65 -5.03 -7.28
C ASP A 121 -8.70 -3.92 -7.49
N TYR A 122 -8.81 -3.00 -6.53
CA TYR A 122 -9.74 -1.88 -6.63
C TYR A 122 -9.26 -0.75 -7.54
N LEU A 123 -7.95 -0.54 -7.60
CA LEU A 123 -7.42 0.57 -8.38
C LEU A 123 -7.60 0.38 -9.89
N ASP A 124 -8.02 -0.82 -10.35
CA ASP A 124 -8.08 -1.21 -11.78
C ASP A 124 -6.86 -0.69 -12.59
N VAL A 125 -5.84 -0.33 -11.83
CA VAL A 125 -4.53 0.03 -12.36
C VAL A 125 -3.77 -1.28 -12.40
N PRO A 126 -3.28 -1.73 -13.53
CA PRO A 126 -2.41 -2.89 -13.58
C PRO A 126 -1.12 -2.55 -12.83
N VAL A 127 -1.16 -2.69 -11.49
CA VAL A 127 -0.04 -2.39 -10.57
C VAL A 127 1.11 -3.36 -10.78
N ALA A 128 0.84 -4.50 -11.41
CA ALA A 128 1.84 -5.39 -11.93
C ALA A 128 1.38 -5.87 -13.30
N GLN A 129 1.76 -5.18 -14.35
CA GLN A 129 1.88 -5.86 -15.62
C GLN A 129 3.01 -6.87 -15.45
N ASN A 130 2.68 -8.17 -15.60
CA ASN A 130 3.68 -9.19 -15.79
C ASN A 130 4.37 -8.90 -17.13
N PHE A 131 5.32 -7.97 -17.11
CA PHE A 131 6.25 -7.84 -18.18
C PHE A 131 7.15 -9.07 -18.09
N LYS A 132 6.90 -10.05 -18.92
CA LYS A 132 7.94 -10.99 -19.31
C LYS A 132 8.99 -10.16 -20.02
N TYR A 133 9.89 -9.57 -19.27
CA TYR A 133 11.15 -9.16 -19.83
C TYR A 133 11.81 -10.44 -20.31
N PRO A 134 11.96 -10.65 -21.64
CA PRO A 134 12.92 -11.60 -22.05
C PRO A 134 14.22 -11.08 -21.44
N LEU A 135 14.77 -11.79 -20.47
CA LEU A 135 16.13 -11.56 -20.03
C LEU A 135 17.03 -11.85 -21.23
N TYR A 136 17.08 -10.92 -22.14
CA TYR A 136 18.11 -10.90 -23.14
C TYR A 136 19.37 -10.43 -22.42
N PHE A 137 20.18 -11.39 -22.06
CA PHE A 137 21.58 -11.06 -21.90
C PHE A 137 21.98 -10.36 -23.21
N SER A 138 22.49 -9.15 -23.10
CA SER A 138 23.00 -8.43 -24.28
C SER A 138 23.90 -9.41 -25.02
N LYS A 139 23.71 -9.53 -26.35
CA LYS A 139 24.57 -10.37 -27.18
C LYS A 139 25.98 -10.12 -26.75
N GLU A 140 26.74 -11.22 -26.56
CA GLU A 140 28.14 -11.18 -26.17
C GLU A 140 28.88 -10.13 -27.00
N LYS A 141 29.29 -9.07 -26.34
CA LYS A 141 30.02 -8.01 -27.03
C LYS A 141 31.38 -8.57 -27.42
N LYS A 142 31.60 -8.82 -28.71
CA LYS A 142 32.90 -9.16 -29.18
C LYS A 142 33.84 -7.98 -28.90
N TYR A 143 34.83 -8.23 -28.08
CA TYR A 143 35.85 -7.22 -27.82
C TYR A 143 36.63 -6.96 -29.09
N TYR A 144 36.69 -5.69 -29.46
CA TYR A 144 37.52 -5.29 -30.58
C TYR A 144 38.95 -5.06 -30.08
N VAL A 145 39.87 -5.95 -30.48
CA VAL A 145 41.31 -5.77 -30.18
C VAL A 145 41.83 -4.70 -31.13
N PRO A 146 42.22 -3.53 -30.64
CA PRO A 146 42.81 -2.52 -31.51
C PRO A 146 44.10 -3.04 -32.12
N LYS A 147 44.27 -2.81 -33.41
CA LYS A 147 45.49 -3.16 -34.09
C LYS A 147 46.56 -2.08 -33.83
N TYR A 148 47.55 -2.41 -33.06
CA TYR A 148 48.65 -1.53 -32.77
C TYR A 148 49.71 -1.69 -33.84
N GLN A 149 50.41 -0.60 -34.24
CA GLN A 149 51.46 -0.63 -35.25
C GLN A 149 52.78 -1.25 -34.72
N SER A 150 53.01 -1.11 -33.41
CA SER A 150 54.19 -1.63 -32.75
C SER A 150 53.95 -1.87 -31.25
N ASN A 151 54.62 -2.89 -30.70
CA ASN A 151 54.62 -3.15 -29.25
C ASN A 151 55.48 -2.14 -28.48
N THR A 152 56.31 -1.36 -29.18
CA THR A 152 57.18 -0.35 -28.60
C THR A 152 56.53 1.03 -28.61
N ASP A 153 55.33 1.18 -29.17
CA ASP A 153 54.59 2.42 -29.16
C ASP A 153 54.24 2.80 -27.70
N GLU A 154 54.48 4.04 -27.33
CA GLU A 154 54.21 4.57 -26.00
C GLU A 154 52.74 4.42 -25.63
N PHE A 155 51.85 4.58 -26.59
CA PHE A 155 50.41 4.37 -26.39
C PHE A 155 50.09 2.90 -26.07
N PHE A 156 50.72 1.95 -26.80
CA PHE A 156 50.56 0.53 -26.52
C PHE A 156 51.10 0.17 -25.15
N GLN A 157 52.25 0.70 -24.76
CA GLN A 157 52.85 0.43 -23.45
C GLN A 157 51.98 0.92 -22.29
N LYS A 158 51.24 2.02 -22.50
CA LYS A 158 50.42 2.64 -21.47
C LYS A 158 48.98 2.10 -21.42
N PHE A 159 48.40 1.77 -22.59
CA PHE A 159 46.98 1.44 -22.72
C PHE A 159 46.75 0.16 -23.54
N GLY A 160 47.78 -0.54 -23.96
CA GLY A 160 47.66 -1.70 -24.81
C GLY A 160 46.96 -2.87 -24.12
N VAL A 161 45.96 -3.43 -24.78
CA VAL A 161 45.26 -4.64 -24.36
C VAL A 161 45.65 -5.76 -25.32
N ILE A 162 46.20 -6.84 -24.78
CA ILE A 162 46.69 -7.98 -25.57
C ILE A 162 45.54 -8.97 -25.86
N ASP A 163 44.69 -9.22 -24.90
CA ASP A 163 43.59 -10.13 -25.05
C ASP A 163 42.50 -9.77 -24.02
N TRP A 164 41.30 -10.15 -24.32
CA TRP A 164 40.16 -10.01 -23.41
C TRP A 164 39.21 -11.20 -23.54
N LYS A 165 38.80 -11.77 -22.42
CA LYS A 165 37.90 -12.90 -22.37
C LYS A 165 36.70 -12.55 -21.51
N GLY A 166 35.50 -12.47 -22.12
CA GLY A 166 34.27 -12.02 -21.49
C GLY A 166 33.64 -13.06 -20.57
N ASN A 167 33.83 -14.34 -20.89
CA ASN A 167 33.29 -15.44 -20.12
C ASN A 167 34.42 -16.36 -19.68
N LEU A 168 34.61 -16.44 -18.38
CA LEU A 168 35.55 -17.36 -17.77
C LEU A 168 34.73 -18.38 -16.94
N GLU A 169 34.86 -19.65 -17.29
CA GLU A 169 34.29 -20.74 -16.56
C GLU A 169 35.33 -21.37 -15.65
N THR A 170 35.03 -21.51 -14.37
CA THR A 170 35.89 -22.20 -13.41
C THR A 170 35.59 -23.69 -13.44
N ASN A 171 36.61 -24.52 -13.22
CA ASN A 171 36.44 -25.95 -12.97
C ASN A 171 35.85 -26.18 -11.55
N ASP A 172 35.59 -27.41 -11.21
CA ASP A 172 35.04 -27.83 -9.88
C ASP A 172 35.93 -27.42 -8.70
N ARG A 173 37.18 -27.04 -8.94
CA ARG A 173 38.12 -26.54 -7.93
C ARG A 173 38.20 -25.04 -7.85
N GLY A 174 37.38 -24.32 -8.65
CA GLY A 174 37.39 -22.86 -8.71
C GLY A 174 38.55 -22.27 -9.51
N GLU A 175 39.26 -23.09 -10.28
CA GLU A 175 40.41 -22.67 -11.08
C GLU A 175 39.98 -22.39 -12.52
N VAL A 176 40.60 -21.40 -13.16
CA VAL A 176 40.45 -21.11 -14.59
C VAL A 176 41.82 -21.06 -15.27
N VAL A 177 41.93 -21.70 -16.41
CA VAL A 177 43.16 -21.66 -17.23
C VAL A 177 42.91 -20.76 -18.42
N ILE A 178 43.72 -19.68 -18.55
CA ILE A 178 43.63 -18.74 -19.63
C ILE A 178 44.88 -18.85 -20.51
N THR A 179 44.69 -19.12 -21.78
CA THR A 179 45.78 -19.07 -22.78
C THR A 179 45.76 -17.73 -23.45
N ILE A 180 46.84 -16.98 -23.32
CA ILE A 180 47.06 -15.67 -23.96
C ILE A 180 48.01 -15.85 -25.13
N LYS A 181 47.58 -15.38 -26.31
CA LYS A 181 48.47 -15.39 -27.49
C LYS A 181 49.52 -14.28 -27.33
N LYS A 182 50.75 -14.65 -27.38
CA LYS A 182 51.86 -13.66 -27.43
C LYS A 182 51.75 -12.86 -28.73
N PRO A 183 51.72 -11.52 -28.66
CA PRO A 183 51.71 -10.70 -29.88
C PRO A 183 52.92 -11.04 -30.73
N ALA A 184 52.69 -11.24 -32.03
CA ALA A 184 53.78 -11.43 -32.97
C ALA A 184 54.60 -10.13 -33.03
N VAL A 185 55.87 -10.23 -32.74
CA VAL A 185 56.85 -9.12 -32.98
C VAL A 185 57.28 -9.26 -34.41
N ASN A 186 56.92 -8.28 -35.22
CA ASN A 186 57.47 -8.16 -36.55
C ASN A 186 58.87 -7.56 -36.49
#